data_1171125aeda6193f7135b87e1db782df
#
_entry.id   1171125aeda6193f7135b87e1db782df
#
_cell.length_a   1.000
_cell.length_b   1.000
_cell.length_c   1.000
_cell.angle_alpha   90.00
_cell.angle_beta   90.00
_cell.angle_gamma   90.00
#
_symmetry.space_group_name_H-M   'P 1'
#
loop_
_entity.id
_entity.type
_entity.pdbx_description
1 polymer ?
#
loop_
_entity_poly.entity_id
_entity_poly.type
_entity_poly.pdbx_seq_one_letter_code
_entity_poly.pdbx_strand_id
1 'polypeptide(L)'
;MGSVIQLKNKVNNAYLDLKNSVDDKIILVEEKIRNKLISDVSLVEKMTSYNLETGGKKLRAMLTLSSSKLCGYLKGGRDINLAACVELIHAATLMHDDVLDNGEIRRGKKTINSIWGNHASILVGDYLLSRCFEMMVEDGNLEVLRLLSATSAKIAQGEVLQLQHKSEIDTVEEIYLKIITSKTAALFSAACKVGAILGNKDEKLKEALSSYGKNLGVTFQIADDTLDYNSDLKKFGKTIGKDFYEGKITLPIIILNQQCKSGERDMLKEFFSKRERTENDLKYTLDIIKKYDIIKQCYKKADHFISLASSSLNIFESSEQKNILKNLTSFSIERSF
;
A
#
# COMPACT_ATOMS: atom_id res chain seq x y z
N MET A 1 -16.11 0.74 26.12
CA MET A 1 -16.70 -0.11 25.06
C MET A 1 -17.49 0.68 24.01
N GLY A 2 -18.34 1.65 24.36
CA GLY A 2 -19.13 2.41 23.39
C GLY A 2 -18.33 3.23 22.37
N SER A 3 -17.23 3.85 22.75
CA SER A 3 -16.40 4.67 21.85
C SER A 3 -15.66 3.83 20.79
N VAL A 4 -15.18 2.62 21.14
CA VAL A 4 -14.49 1.71 20.19
C VAL A 4 -15.46 1.13 19.18
N ILE A 5 -16.70 0.83 19.57
CA ILE A 5 -17.75 0.35 18.66
C ILE A 5 -18.18 1.46 17.69
N GLN A 6 -18.33 2.70 18.18
CA GLN A 6 -18.65 3.85 17.33
C GLN A 6 -17.51 4.16 16.32
N LEU A 7 -16.26 4.06 16.75
CA LEU A 7 -15.09 4.20 15.86
C LEU A 7 -15.06 3.12 14.80
N LYS A 8 -15.21 1.83 15.15
CA LYS A 8 -15.28 0.72 14.17
C LYS A 8 -16.40 0.91 13.14
N ASN A 9 -17.56 1.38 13.55
CA ASN A 9 -18.67 1.66 12.64
C ASN A 9 -18.34 2.82 11.69
N LYS A 10 -17.69 3.88 12.17
CA LYS A 10 -17.29 5.02 11.35
C LYS A 10 -16.23 4.68 10.31
N VAL A 11 -15.30 3.80 10.66
CA VAL A 11 -14.22 3.30 9.81
C VAL A 11 -14.73 2.44 8.67
N ASN A 12 -15.57 1.45 8.98
CA ASN A 12 -16.20 0.63 7.95
C ASN A 12 -17.03 1.49 6.99
N ASN A 13 -17.66 2.56 7.48
CA ASN A 13 -18.45 3.47 6.66
C ASN A 13 -17.58 4.21 5.64
N ALA A 14 -16.41 4.77 6.01
CA ALA A 14 -15.58 5.52 5.07
C ALA A 14 -15.09 4.68 3.88
N TYR A 15 -14.70 3.44 4.11
CA TYR A 15 -14.37 2.50 3.03
C TYR A 15 -15.59 2.13 2.20
N LEU A 16 -16.73 1.86 2.84
CA LEU A 16 -17.98 1.53 2.16
C LEU A 16 -18.49 2.71 1.34
N ASP A 17 -18.40 3.94 1.84
CA ASP A 17 -18.77 5.15 1.11
C ASP A 17 -17.93 5.31 -0.15
N LEU A 18 -16.60 5.11 -0.05
CA LEU A 18 -15.73 5.12 -1.21
C LEU A 18 -16.12 4.03 -2.20
N LYS A 19 -16.28 2.79 -1.73
CA LYS A 19 -16.68 1.66 -2.57
C LYS A 19 -18.00 1.94 -3.28
N ASN A 20 -19.04 2.30 -2.54
CA ASN A 20 -20.37 2.58 -3.10
C ASN A 20 -20.36 3.72 -4.12
N SER A 21 -19.48 4.71 -3.94
CA SER A 21 -19.37 5.84 -4.87
C SER A 21 -18.84 5.48 -6.26
N VAL A 22 -18.23 4.29 -6.42
CA VAL A 22 -17.59 3.81 -7.66
C VAL A 22 -17.86 2.32 -7.94
N ASP A 23 -18.82 1.70 -7.28
CA ASP A 23 -19.06 0.24 -7.32
C ASP A 23 -19.38 -0.27 -8.73
N ASP A 24 -20.18 0.48 -9.49
CA ASP A 24 -20.51 0.20 -10.89
C ASP A 24 -19.25 0.12 -11.77
N LYS A 25 -18.29 1.03 -11.55
CA LYS A 25 -17.04 1.09 -12.32
C LYS A 25 -16.00 0.07 -11.87
N ILE A 26 -15.98 -0.32 -10.59
CA ILE A 26 -15.07 -1.36 -10.09
C ILE A 26 -15.33 -2.70 -10.75
N ILE A 27 -16.60 -3.05 -10.99
CA ILE A 27 -16.97 -4.26 -11.73
C ILE A 27 -16.37 -4.21 -13.16
N LEU A 28 -16.49 -3.09 -13.82
CA LEU A 28 -15.92 -2.88 -15.17
C LEU A 28 -14.38 -2.91 -15.18
N VAL A 29 -13.73 -2.44 -14.11
CA VAL A 29 -12.25 -2.56 -13.93
C VAL A 29 -11.86 -4.03 -13.87
N GLU A 30 -12.59 -4.86 -13.10
CA GLU A 30 -12.32 -6.30 -13.00
C GLU A 30 -12.50 -7.01 -14.33
N GLU A 31 -13.56 -6.71 -15.05
CA GLU A 31 -13.80 -7.24 -16.39
C GLU A 31 -12.69 -6.81 -17.37
N LYS A 32 -12.27 -5.53 -17.31
CA LYS A 32 -11.18 -5.01 -18.14
C LYS A 32 -9.87 -5.74 -17.87
N ILE A 33 -9.51 -5.94 -16.60
CA ILE A 33 -8.32 -6.71 -16.22
C ILE A 33 -8.44 -8.14 -16.74
N ARG A 34 -9.55 -8.83 -16.49
CA ARG A 34 -9.76 -10.21 -16.92
C ARG A 34 -9.60 -10.36 -18.44
N ASN A 35 -10.21 -9.48 -19.21
CA ASN A 35 -10.13 -9.50 -20.67
C ASN A 35 -8.71 -9.23 -21.20
N LYS A 36 -7.93 -8.37 -20.53
CA LYS A 36 -6.55 -8.06 -20.93
C LYS A 36 -5.55 -9.15 -20.56
N LEU A 37 -5.90 -10.04 -19.64
CA LEU A 37 -5.03 -11.13 -19.17
C LEU A 37 -5.31 -12.47 -19.89
N ILE A 38 -6.19 -12.52 -20.88
CA ILE A 38 -6.38 -13.70 -21.72
C ILE A 38 -5.07 -14.03 -22.43
N SER A 39 -4.67 -15.31 -22.40
CA SER A 39 -3.41 -15.80 -22.96
C SER A 39 -3.57 -17.20 -23.50
N ASP A 40 -2.88 -17.48 -24.63
CA ASP A 40 -2.80 -18.86 -25.20
C ASP A 40 -1.90 -19.77 -24.34
N VAL A 41 -1.16 -19.22 -23.37
CA VAL A 41 -0.33 -19.97 -22.44
C VAL A 41 -1.15 -20.35 -21.21
N SER A 42 -1.58 -21.61 -21.11
CA SER A 42 -2.50 -22.08 -20.07
C SER A 42 -2.01 -21.83 -18.64
N LEU A 43 -0.68 -21.83 -18.39
CA LEU A 43 -0.12 -21.54 -17.09
C LEU A 43 -0.33 -20.05 -16.70
N VAL A 44 -0.13 -19.14 -17.65
CA VAL A 44 -0.37 -17.71 -17.45
C VAL A 44 -1.83 -17.47 -17.08
N GLU A 45 -2.76 -18.07 -17.83
CA GLU A 45 -4.20 -17.95 -17.59
C GLU A 45 -4.59 -18.46 -16.19
N LYS A 46 -4.09 -19.63 -15.77
CA LYS A 46 -4.35 -20.19 -14.44
C LYS A 46 -3.83 -19.29 -13.32
N MET A 47 -2.62 -18.77 -13.44
CA MET A 47 -2.00 -17.94 -12.40
C MET A 47 -2.64 -16.57 -12.30
N THR A 48 -2.97 -15.94 -13.43
CA THR A 48 -3.66 -14.63 -13.46
C THR A 48 -5.08 -14.74 -12.91
N SER A 49 -5.83 -15.81 -13.26
CA SER A 49 -7.15 -16.09 -12.70
C SER A 49 -7.08 -16.30 -11.19
N TYR A 50 -6.13 -17.09 -10.70
CA TYR A 50 -5.92 -17.29 -9.28
C TYR A 50 -5.60 -15.97 -8.55
N ASN A 51 -4.75 -15.12 -9.14
CA ASN A 51 -4.46 -13.79 -8.58
C ASN A 51 -5.72 -12.92 -8.44
N LEU A 52 -6.57 -12.90 -9.46
CA LEU A 52 -7.83 -12.16 -9.43
C LEU A 52 -8.79 -12.71 -8.36
N GLU A 53 -8.87 -14.02 -8.19
CA GLU A 53 -9.72 -14.69 -7.19
C GLU A 53 -9.21 -14.49 -5.75
N THR A 54 -7.91 -14.29 -5.53
CA THR A 54 -7.38 -13.98 -4.19
C THR A 54 -7.84 -12.63 -3.70
N GLY A 55 -8.41 -11.84 -4.61
CA GLY A 55 -9.13 -10.60 -4.33
C GLY A 55 -8.27 -9.52 -3.68
N GLY A 56 -8.93 -8.48 -3.26
CA GLY A 56 -8.35 -7.34 -2.56
C GLY A 56 -9.36 -6.23 -2.44
N LYS A 57 -9.06 -5.26 -1.58
CA LYS A 57 -9.95 -4.10 -1.40
C LYS A 57 -9.96 -3.16 -2.61
N LYS A 58 -9.07 -3.35 -3.59
CA LYS A 58 -8.91 -2.53 -4.81
C LYS A 58 -8.88 -1.01 -4.54
N LEU A 59 -8.27 -0.66 -3.41
CA LEU A 59 -8.26 0.71 -2.92
C LEU A 59 -7.63 1.69 -3.93
N ARG A 60 -6.60 1.26 -4.64
CA ARG A 60 -5.90 2.11 -5.62
C ARG A 60 -6.77 2.37 -6.85
N ALA A 61 -7.46 1.36 -7.37
CA ALA A 61 -8.44 1.54 -8.44
C ALA A 61 -9.59 2.46 -8.00
N MET A 62 -10.14 2.25 -6.81
CA MET A 62 -11.19 3.12 -6.26
C MET A 62 -10.72 4.57 -6.11
N LEU A 63 -9.46 4.80 -5.72
CA LEU A 63 -8.87 6.14 -5.66
C LEU A 63 -8.76 6.78 -7.04
N THR A 64 -8.35 6.02 -8.08
CA THR A 64 -8.31 6.52 -9.46
C THR A 64 -9.69 6.95 -9.92
N LEU A 65 -10.69 6.10 -9.75
CA LEU A 65 -12.08 6.38 -10.14
C LEU A 65 -12.67 7.56 -9.36
N SER A 66 -12.46 7.59 -8.03
CA SER A 66 -12.97 8.62 -7.15
C SER A 66 -12.34 9.99 -7.43
N SER A 67 -11.03 10.02 -7.69
CA SER A 67 -10.31 11.24 -8.08
C SER A 67 -10.74 11.73 -9.45
N SER A 68 -11.00 10.82 -10.39
CA SER A 68 -11.55 11.15 -11.71
C SER A 68 -12.93 11.80 -11.58
N LYS A 69 -13.80 11.23 -10.75
CA LYS A 69 -15.13 11.77 -10.46
C LYS A 69 -15.06 13.16 -9.78
N LEU A 70 -14.15 13.34 -8.80
CA LEU A 70 -13.90 14.63 -8.15
C LEU A 70 -13.48 15.70 -9.17
N CYS A 71 -12.72 15.30 -10.18
CA CYS A 71 -12.24 16.18 -11.25
C CYS A 71 -13.23 16.35 -12.41
N GLY A 72 -14.45 15.82 -12.30
CA GLY A 72 -15.51 15.98 -13.31
C GLY A 72 -15.40 15.06 -14.51
N TYR A 73 -14.53 14.03 -14.47
CA TYR A 73 -14.49 12.98 -15.49
C TYR A 73 -15.57 11.93 -15.21
N LEU A 74 -16.72 12.06 -15.85
CA LEU A 74 -17.90 11.23 -15.58
C LEU A 74 -18.16 10.17 -16.66
N LYS A 75 -17.67 10.39 -17.90
CA LYS A 75 -17.95 9.53 -19.06
C LYS A 75 -16.68 9.29 -19.86
N GLY A 76 -16.59 8.17 -20.58
CA GLY A 76 -15.52 7.90 -21.55
C GLY A 76 -14.69 6.64 -21.31
N GLY A 77 -14.76 6.01 -20.13
CA GLY A 77 -14.15 4.69 -19.86
C GLY A 77 -12.62 4.67 -19.67
N ARG A 78 -11.90 5.79 -19.90
CA ARG A 78 -10.44 5.86 -19.68
C ARG A 78 -10.09 5.71 -18.20
N ASP A 79 -10.94 6.18 -17.29
CA ASP A 79 -10.79 6.00 -15.85
C ASP A 79 -10.82 4.52 -15.44
N ILE A 80 -11.66 3.70 -16.08
CA ILE A 80 -11.70 2.25 -15.90
C ILE A 80 -10.41 1.62 -16.40
N ASN A 81 -9.95 1.99 -17.61
CA ASN A 81 -8.71 1.48 -18.19
C ASN A 81 -7.50 1.81 -17.31
N LEU A 82 -7.38 3.04 -16.84
CA LEU A 82 -6.25 3.48 -16.02
C LEU A 82 -6.32 2.99 -14.58
N ALA A 83 -7.53 2.80 -14.01
CA ALA A 83 -7.69 2.10 -12.75
C ALA A 83 -7.24 0.64 -12.84
N ALA A 84 -7.51 -0.03 -13.97
CA ALA A 84 -7.01 -1.37 -14.26
C ALA A 84 -5.46 -1.38 -14.37
N CYS A 85 -4.85 -0.41 -15.04
CA CYS A 85 -3.38 -0.27 -15.11
C CYS A 85 -2.76 -0.16 -13.69
N VAL A 86 -3.34 0.67 -12.83
CA VAL A 86 -2.85 0.86 -11.45
C VAL A 86 -2.94 -0.44 -10.65
N GLU A 87 -4.02 -1.22 -10.78
CA GLU A 87 -4.16 -2.52 -10.12
C GLU A 87 -3.21 -3.59 -10.71
N LEU A 88 -2.95 -3.57 -12.02
CA LEU A 88 -1.98 -4.49 -12.63
C LEU A 88 -0.55 -4.22 -12.15
N ILE A 89 -0.13 -2.94 -12.06
CA ILE A 89 1.15 -2.58 -11.45
C ILE A 89 1.21 -3.12 -10.01
N HIS A 90 0.16 -2.90 -9.23
CA HIS A 90 0.11 -3.39 -7.84
C HIS A 90 0.14 -4.92 -7.76
N ALA A 91 -0.60 -5.62 -8.61
CA ALA A 91 -0.61 -7.09 -8.62
C ALA A 91 0.76 -7.67 -8.98
N ALA A 92 1.43 -7.09 -9.98
CA ALA A 92 2.78 -7.50 -10.38
C ALA A 92 3.79 -7.29 -9.24
N THR A 93 3.76 -6.12 -8.58
CA THR A 93 4.66 -5.86 -7.44
C THR A 93 4.43 -6.84 -6.30
N LEU A 94 3.17 -7.20 -5.99
CA LEU A 94 2.88 -8.20 -4.97
C LEU A 94 3.40 -9.60 -5.32
N MET A 95 3.36 -10.00 -6.60
CA MET A 95 3.92 -11.28 -7.04
C MET A 95 5.45 -11.33 -6.88
N HIS A 96 6.12 -10.22 -7.16
CA HIS A 96 7.56 -10.09 -6.97
C HIS A 96 7.92 -10.04 -5.48
N ASP A 97 7.18 -9.26 -4.67
CA ASP A 97 7.37 -9.17 -3.22
C ASP A 97 7.21 -10.54 -2.52
N ASP A 98 6.20 -11.35 -2.92
CA ASP A 98 6.00 -12.67 -2.35
C ASP A 98 7.20 -13.60 -2.59
N VAL A 99 7.92 -13.44 -3.72
CA VAL A 99 9.16 -14.18 -4.00
C VAL A 99 10.31 -13.66 -3.13
N LEU A 100 10.48 -12.34 -3.05
CA LEU A 100 11.55 -11.70 -2.29
C LEU A 100 11.44 -11.97 -0.78
N ASP A 101 10.21 -11.98 -0.26
CA ASP A 101 9.89 -12.20 1.14
C ASP A 101 9.72 -13.70 1.48
N ASN A 102 9.86 -14.62 0.51
CA ASN A 102 9.52 -16.05 0.65
C ASN A 102 8.12 -16.25 1.26
N GLY A 103 7.17 -15.41 0.88
CA GLY A 103 5.83 -15.44 1.40
C GLY A 103 5.07 -16.70 0.97
N GLU A 104 4.50 -17.44 1.91
CA GLU A 104 3.72 -18.66 1.63
C GLU A 104 2.21 -18.41 1.60
N ILE A 105 1.74 -17.46 2.41
CA ILE A 105 0.32 -17.15 2.59
C ILE A 105 0.09 -15.65 2.45
N ARG A 106 -0.90 -15.29 1.63
CA ARG A 106 -1.40 -13.93 1.47
C ARG A 106 -2.93 -13.93 1.52
N ARG A 107 -3.51 -13.12 2.42
CA ARG A 107 -4.97 -13.03 2.61
C ARG A 107 -5.65 -14.39 2.88
N GLY A 108 -4.96 -15.28 3.62
CA GLY A 108 -5.47 -16.61 3.96
C GLY A 108 -5.41 -17.65 2.83
N LYS A 109 -4.88 -17.29 1.66
CA LYS A 109 -4.62 -18.22 0.54
C LYS A 109 -3.12 -18.39 0.31
N LYS A 110 -2.72 -19.51 -0.27
CA LYS A 110 -1.33 -19.74 -0.70
C LYS A 110 -0.92 -18.68 -1.72
N THR A 111 0.33 -18.25 -1.68
CA THR A 111 0.89 -17.33 -2.67
C THR A 111 1.17 -18.06 -3.99
N ILE A 112 1.32 -17.31 -5.06
CA ILE A 112 1.60 -17.85 -6.39
C ILE A 112 2.95 -18.58 -6.41
N ASN A 113 3.98 -17.98 -5.80
CA ASN A 113 5.30 -18.61 -5.70
C ASN A 113 5.28 -19.92 -4.90
N SER A 114 4.44 -20.04 -3.87
CA SER A 114 4.31 -21.28 -3.09
C SER A 114 3.58 -22.41 -3.84
N ILE A 115 2.76 -22.08 -4.85
CA ILE A 115 2.01 -23.07 -5.65
C ILE A 115 2.80 -23.45 -6.93
N TRP A 116 3.33 -22.47 -7.64
CA TRP A 116 3.93 -22.64 -8.97
C TRP A 116 5.44 -22.35 -9.02
N GLY A 117 6.04 -21.99 -7.89
CA GLY A 117 7.46 -21.67 -7.77
C GLY A 117 7.83 -20.23 -8.12
N ASN A 118 9.01 -19.81 -7.68
CA ASN A 118 9.49 -18.45 -7.80
C ASN A 118 9.63 -17.97 -9.26
N HIS A 119 10.17 -18.82 -10.15
CA HIS A 119 10.35 -18.47 -11.56
C HIS A 119 9.02 -18.12 -12.24
N ALA A 120 7.99 -18.94 -12.00
CA ALA A 120 6.67 -18.70 -12.58
C ALA A 120 6.04 -17.41 -12.03
N SER A 121 6.19 -17.14 -10.73
CA SER A 121 5.68 -15.90 -10.11
C SER A 121 6.33 -14.66 -10.72
N ILE A 122 7.66 -14.67 -10.90
CA ILE A 122 8.38 -13.54 -11.52
C ILE A 122 7.89 -13.31 -12.95
N LEU A 123 7.88 -14.36 -13.79
CA LEU A 123 7.50 -14.25 -15.19
C LEU A 123 6.05 -13.79 -15.38
N VAL A 124 5.12 -14.21 -14.53
CA VAL A 124 3.73 -13.74 -14.61
C VAL A 124 3.61 -12.32 -14.08
N GLY A 125 4.39 -11.91 -13.08
CA GLY A 125 4.51 -10.51 -12.67
C GLY A 125 4.97 -9.61 -13.83
N ASP A 126 5.99 -10.04 -14.59
CA ASP A 126 6.47 -9.34 -15.78
C ASP A 126 5.41 -9.29 -16.89
N TYR A 127 4.64 -10.37 -17.06
CA TYR A 127 3.51 -10.40 -17.98
C TYR A 127 2.43 -9.36 -17.62
N LEU A 128 2.07 -9.25 -16.32
CA LEU A 128 1.11 -8.22 -15.87
C LEU A 128 1.61 -6.81 -16.16
N LEU A 129 2.89 -6.52 -15.91
CA LEU A 129 3.50 -5.23 -16.23
C LEU A 129 3.49 -4.97 -17.73
N SER A 130 3.81 -5.95 -18.57
CA SER A 130 3.78 -5.83 -20.01
C SER A 130 2.37 -5.50 -20.52
N ARG A 131 1.34 -6.19 -20.01
CA ARG A 131 -0.07 -5.87 -20.33
C ARG A 131 -0.46 -4.47 -19.87
N CYS A 132 0.03 -4.03 -18.72
CA CYS A 132 -0.18 -2.66 -18.26
C CYS A 132 0.44 -1.63 -19.21
N PHE A 133 1.67 -1.86 -19.72
CA PHE A 133 2.30 -0.98 -20.71
C PHE A 133 1.49 -0.90 -22.01
N GLU A 134 1.00 -2.03 -22.53
CA GLU A 134 0.11 -2.03 -23.71
C GLU A 134 -1.14 -1.15 -23.45
N MET A 135 -1.78 -1.31 -22.29
CA MET A 135 -2.97 -0.53 -21.94
C MET A 135 -2.69 0.97 -21.81
N MET A 136 -1.52 1.36 -21.30
CA MET A 136 -1.11 2.76 -21.22
C MET A 136 -0.83 3.35 -22.62
N VAL A 137 -0.23 2.56 -23.52
CA VAL A 137 -0.01 2.96 -24.91
C VAL A 137 -1.34 3.11 -25.67
N GLU A 138 -2.27 2.18 -25.48
CA GLU A 138 -3.63 2.26 -26.03
C GLU A 138 -4.41 3.49 -25.54
N ASP A 139 -4.18 3.93 -24.28
CA ASP A 139 -4.76 5.17 -23.75
C ASP A 139 -4.28 6.42 -24.49
N GLY A 140 -3.06 6.38 -25.04
CA GLY A 140 -2.49 7.40 -25.90
C GLY A 140 -2.09 8.70 -25.21
N ASN A 141 -2.22 8.83 -23.88
CA ASN A 141 -1.86 10.04 -23.17
C ASN A 141 -0.42 9.93 -22.61
N LEU A 142 0.49 10.73 -23.18
CA LEU A 142 1.91 10.74 -22.80
C LEU A 142 2.14 11.18 -21.34
N GLU A 143 1.29 12.04 -20.77
CA GLU A 143 1.41 12.46 -19.37
C GLU A 143 1.11 11.28 -18.44
N VAL A 144 0.07 10.50 -18.72
CA VAL A 144 -0.26 9.27 -17.98
C VAL A 144 0.84 8.23 -18.14
N LEU A 145 1.33 8.01 -19.35
CA LEU A 145 2.42 7.04 -19.61
C LEU A 145 3.67 7.41 -18.82
N ARG A 146 4.09 8.68 -18.83
CA ARG A 146 5.22 9.18 -18.05
C ARG A 146 5.00 8.98 -16.55
N LEU A 147 3.81 9.31 -16.05
CA LEU A 147 3.48 9.18 -14.62
C LEU A 147 3.57 7.73 -14.15
N LEU A 148 2.90 6.81 -14.83
CA LEU A 148 2.82 5.42 -14.39
C LEU A 148 4.12 4.64 -14.62
N SER A 149 4.85 4.88 -15.71
CA SER A 149 6.17 4.28 -15.95
C SER A 149 7.20 4.77 -14.93
N ALA A 150 7.24 6.08 -14.64
CA ALA A 150 8.11 6.63 -13.60
C ALA A 150 7.74 6.10 -12.20
N THR A 151 6.44 5.87 -11.94
CA THR A 151 5.97 5.28 -10.70
C THR A 151 6.43 3.84 -10.56
N SER A 152 6.35 3.02 -11.61
CA SER A 152 6.84 1.64 -11.61
C SER A 152 8.35 1.58 -11.32
N ALA A 153 9.14 2.44 -11.98
CA ALA A 153 10.58 2.55 -11.72
C ALA A 153 10.87 2.97 -10.25
N LYS A 154 10.09 3.91 -9.72
CA LYS A 154 10.23 4.38 -8.33
C LYS A 154 9.90 3.29 -7.32
N ILE A 155 8.89 2.44 -7.58
CA ILE A 155 8.55 1.30 -6.71
C ILE A 155 9.73 0.32 -6.67
N ALA A 156 10.28 -0.06 -7.83
CA ALA A 156 11.44 -0.95 -7.91
C ALA A 156 12.66 -0.38 -7.17
N GLN A 157 12.95 0.93 -7.34
CA GLN A 157 14.02 1.61 -6.59
C GLN A 157 13.77 1.57 -5.06
N GLY A 158 12.52 1.72 -4.63
CA GLY A 158 12.13 1.61 -3.22
C GLY A 158 12.39 0.23 -2.64
N GLU A 159 12.13 -0.82 -3.41
CA GLU A 159 12.42 -2.20 -3.03
C GLU A 159 13.92 -2.47 -2.88
N VAL A 160 14.71 -2.02 -3.86
CA VAL A 160 16.17 -2.13 -3.81
C VAL A 160 16.74 -1.35 -2.61
N LEU A 161 16.21 -0.15 -2.33
CA LEU A 161 16.61 0.64 -1.16
C LEU A 161 16.27 -0.07 0.15
N GLN A 162 15.09 -0.73 0.24
CA GLN A 162 14.72 -1.53 1.41
C GLN A 162 15.66 -2.72 1.59
N LEU A 163 16.01 -3.40 0.51
CA LEU A 163 16.96 -4.51 0.53
C LEU A 163 18.35 -4.07 1.01
N GLN A 164 18.82 -2.90 0.56
CA GLN A 164 20.11 -2.32 0.96
C GLN A 164 20.17 -2.06 2.47
N HIS A 165 19.06 -1.62 3.08
CA HIS A 165 19.00 -1.30 4.52
C HIS A 165 18.40 -2.42 5.38
N LYS A 166 18.30 -3.63 4.81
CA LYS A 166 17.80 -4.80 5.55
C LYS A 166 18.75 -5.12 6.72
N SER A 167 18.18 -5.26 7.91
CA SER A 167 18.91 -5.53 9.17
C SER A 167 19.89 -4.44 9.63
N GLU A 168 19.91 -3.28 8.99
CA GLU A 168 20.71 -2.11 9.43
C GLU A 168 19.98 -1.36 10.55
N ILE A 169 20.19 -1.76 11.80
CA ILE A 169 19.48 -1.21 12.96
C ILE A 169 19.64 0.30 13.14
N ASP A 170 20.73 0.88 12.64
CA ASP A 170 21.00 2.33 12.71
C ASP A 170 20.34 3.11 11.54
N THR A 171 19.46 2.45 10.75
CA THR A 171 18.64 3.11 9.73
C THR A 171 17.84 4.26 10.34
N VAL A 172 17.95 5.44 9.72
CA VAL A 172 17.27 6.66 10.19
C VAL A 172 15.86 6.76 9.60
N GLU A 173 15.00 7.53 10.25
CA GLU A 173 13.60 7.72 9.84
C GLU A 173 13.46 8.27 8.40
N GLU A 174 14.37 9.13 7.96
CA GLU A 174 14.35 9.69 6.60
C GLU A 174 14.50 8.60 5.53
N ILE A 175 15.38 7.62 5.75
CA ILE A 175 15.54 6.46 4.86
C ILE A 175 14.26 5.61 4.85
N TYR A 176 13.68 5.33 6.01
CA TYR A 176 12.41 4.63 6.12
C TYR A 176 11.29 5.34 5.35
N LEU A 177 11.13 6.66 5.55
CA LEU A 177 10.13 7.46 4.84
C LEU A 177 10.37 7.46 3.32
N LYS A 178 11.63 7.45 2.88
CA LYS A 178 11.99 7.34 1.47
C LYS A 178 11.60 5.98 0.90
N ILE A 179 11.83 4.89 1.64
CA ILE A 179 11.44 3.53 1.25
C ILE A 179 9.93 3.44 1.08
N ILE A 180 9.14 3.76 2.11
CA ILE A 180 7.68 3.62 2.07
C ILE A 180 7.01 4.59 1.09
N THR A 181 7.61 5.79 0.91
CA THR A 181 7.15 6.73 -0.12
C THR A 181 7.35 6.16 -1.52
N SER A 182 8.47 5.50 -1.77
CA SER A 182 8.77 4.94 -3.09
C SER A 182 8.02 3.63 -3.33
N LYS A 183 8.10 2.68 -2.41
CA LYS A 183 7.51 1.35 -2.55
C LYS A 183 5.97 1.36 -2.51
N THR A 184 5.39 2.14 -1.60
CA THR A 184 3.94 2.10 -1.33
C THR A 184 3.22 3.37 -1.78
N ALA A 185 3.64 4.55 -1.30
CA ALA A 185 2.89 5.77 -1.49
C ALA A 185 2.96 6.32 -2.93
N ALA A 186 3.98 5.99 -3.70
CA ALA A 186 4.10 6.42 -5.10
C ALA A 186 2.92 5.97 -5.96
N LEU A 187 2.44 4.73 -5.79
CA LEU A 187 1.30 4.24 -6.57
C LEU A 187 -0.03 4.83 -6.09
N PHE A 188 -0.19 5.14 -4.80
CA PHE A 188 -1.34 5.91 -4.30
C PHE A 188 -1.38 7.31 -4.88
N SER A 189 -0.22 7.97 -4.91
CA SER A 189 -0.03 9.30 -5.52
C SER A 189 -0.41 9.31 -6.99
N ALA A 190 0.13 8.35 -7.76
CA ALA A 190 -0.15 8.21 -9.18
C ALA A 190 -1.63 7.91 -9.45
N ALA A 191 -2.24 7.01 -8.68
CA ALA A 191 -3.66 6.67 -8.78
C ALA A 191 -4.55 7.92 -8.66
N CYS A 192 -4.26 8.80 -7.69
CA CYS A 192 -5.02 10.05 -7.52
C CYS A 192 -4.69 11.07 -8.61
N LYS A 193 -3.41 11.24 -9.00
CA LYS A 193 -2.99 12.18 -10.05
C LYS A 193 -3.59 11.85 -11.41
N VAL A 194 -3.71 10.56 -11.75
CA VAL A 194 -4.40 10.09 -12.97
C VAL A 194 -5.81 10.67 -13.06
N GLY A 195 -6.56 10.71 -11.95
CA GLY A 195 -7.89 11.30 -11.94
C GLY A 195 -7.92 12.78 -12.33
N ALA A 196 -6.93 13.56 -11.87
CA ALA A 196 -6.81 14.97 -12.25
C ALA A 196 -6.41 15.16 -13.73
N ILE A 197 -5.53 14.29 -14.25
CA ILE A 197 -5.15 14.29 -15.67
C ILE A 197 -6.38 14.01 -16.55
N LEU A 198 -7.16 12.99 -16.19
CA LEU A 198 -8.40 12.65 -16.91
C LEU A 198 -9.42 13.79 -16.90
N GLY A 199 -9.53 14.51 -15.81
CA GLY A 199 -10.39 15.69 -15.68
C GLY A 199 -9.81 16.97 -16.30
N ASN A 200 -8.68 16.89 -17.01
CA ASN A 200 -7.98 18.03 -17.64
C ASN A 200 -7.74 19.19 -16.64
N LYS A 201 -7.37 18.85 -15.41
CA LYS A 201 -7.14 19.87 -14.37
C LYS A 201 -5.77 20.53 -14.54
N ASP A 202 -5.64 21.73 -14.02
CA ASP A 202 -4.37 22.45 -13.95
C ASP A 202 -3.36 21.75 -13.03
N GLU A 203 -2.11 22.18 -13.08
CA GLU A 203 -1.02 21.54 -12.35
C GLU A 203 -1.21 21.62 -10.82
N LYS A 204 -1.86 22.70 -10.31
CA LYS A 204 -2.14 22.85 -8.88
C LYS A 204 -3.07 21.76 -8.37
N LEU A 205 -4.13 21.45 -9.11
CA LEU A 205 -5.09 20.41 -8.76
C LEU A 205 -4.49 18.99 -8.94
N LYS A 206 -3.64 18.80 -9.97
CA LYS A 206 -2.88 17.56 -10.17
C LYS A 206 -1.94 17.29 -8.99
N GLU A 207 -1.17 18.30 -8.55
CA GLU A 207 -0.28 18.18 -7.40
C GLU A 207 -1.03 18.02 -6.07
N ALA A 208 -2.18 18.65 -5.90
CA ALA A 208 -3.02 18.46 -4.73
C ALA A 208 -3.48 16.99 -4.60
N LEU A 209 -3.96 16.36 -5.68
CA LEU A 209 -4.34 14.94 -5.67
C LEU A 209 -3.13 14.00 -5.54
N SER A 210 -2.01 14.35 -6.18
CA SER A 210 -0.73 13.66 -6.01
C SER A 210 -0.31 13.65 -4.54
N SER A 211 -0.34 14.80 -3.88
CA SER A 211 -0.01 14.98 -2.46
C SER A 211 -0.99 14.23 -1.55
N TYR A 212 -2.29 14.31 -1.83
CA TYR A 212 -3.31 13.55 -1.11
C TYR A 212 -3.00 12.05 -1.14
N GLY A 213 -2.83 11.48 -2.35
CA GLY A 213 -2.53 10.07 -2.52
C GLY A 213 -1.22 9.66 -1.85
N LYS A 214 -0.15 10.47 -2.00
CA LYS A 214 1.13 10.23 -1.35
C LYS A 214 1.00 10.13 0.18
N ASN A 215 0.39 11.11 0.82
CA ASN A 215 0.27 11.17 2.28
C ASN A 215 -0.66 10.06 2.80
N LEU A 216 -1.73 9.73 2.06
CA LEU A 216 -2.59 8.59 2.37
C LEU A 216 -1.81 7.26 2.31
N GLY A 217 -0.97 7.07 1.28
CA GLY A 217 -0.14 5.88 1.13
C GLY A 217 0.93 5.74 2.21
N VAL A 218 1.57 6.84 2.62
CA VAL A 218 2.50 6.87 3.77
C VAL A 218 1.79 6.49 5.06
N THR A 219 0.63 7.10 5.34
CA THR A 219 -0.18 6.74 6.51
C THR A 219 -0.55 5.26 6.52
N PHE A 220 -0.95 4.73 5.37
CA PHE A 220 -1.33 3.34 5.21
C PHE A 220 -0.17 2.40 5.57
N GLN A 221 1.05 2.72 5.10
CA GLN A 221 2.22 1.89 5.39
C GLN A 221 2.67 2.00 6.85
N ILE A 222 2.71 3.23 7.42
CA ILE A 222 3.03 3.39 8.85
C ILE A 222 2.06 2.59 9.73
N ALA A 223 0.77 2.61 9.42
CA ALA A 223 -0.22 1.83 10.16
C ALA A 223 0.00 0.31 10.02
N ASP A 224 0.32 -0.17 8.82
CA ASP A 224 0.59 -1.59 8.55
C ASP A 224 1.83 -2.08 9.33
N ASP A 225 2.94 -1.33 9.25
CA ASP A 225 4.18 -1.63 9.98
C ASP A 225 4.00 -1.57 11.51
N THR A 226 3.16 -0.64 11.98
CA THR A 226 2.84 -0.51 13.41
C THR A 226 2.01 -1.69 13.91
N LEU A 227 1.08 -2.17 13.08
CA LEU A 227 0.23 -3.33 13.40
C LEU A 227 1.04 -4.61 13.57
N ASP A 228 2.13 -4.78 12.83
CA ASP A 228 2.98 -5.96 12.91
C ASP A 228 3.67 -6.12 14.27
N TYR A 229 3.82 -5.00 15.01
CA TYR A 229 4.37 -4.98 16.39
C TYR A 229 3.31 -4.78 17.48
N ASN A 230 2.02 -4.73 17.14
CA ASN A 230 0.96 -4.54 18.12
C ASN A 230 0.58 -5.87 18.80
N SER A 231 1.16 -6.15 19.97
CA SER A 231 0.95 -7.39 20.74
C SER A 231 -0.51 -7.63 21.16
N ASP A 232 -1.34 -6.60 21.24
CA ASP A 232 -2.76 -6.78 21.57
C ASP A 232 -3.52 -7.54 20.47
N LEU A 233 -3.05 -7.50 19.22
CA LEU A 233 -3.63 -8.26 18.10
C LEU A 233 -3.34 -9.76 18.15
N LYS A 234 -2.27 -10.19 18.84
CA LYS A 234 -1.98 -11.62 19.08
C LYS A 234 -3.14 -12.30 19.81
N LYS A 235 -3.84 -11.57 20.68
CA LYS A 235 -5.04 -12.05 21.40
C LYS A 235 -6.21 -12.38 20.46
N PHE A 236 -6.19 -11.87 19.24
CA PHE A 236 -7.21 -12.11 18.20
C PHE A 236 -6.75 -13.07 17.11
N GLY A 237 -5.68 -13.87 17.36
CA GLY A 237 -5.19 -14.90 16.44
C GLY A 237 -4.44 -14.36 15.20
N LYS A 238 -4.01 -13.10 15.20
CA LYS A 238 -3.16 -12.57 14.12
C LYS A 238 -1.69 -12.89 14.37
N THR A 239 -1.00 -13.33 13.32
CA THR A 239 0.46 -13.44 13.30
C THR A 239 1.06 -12.03 13.35
N ILE A 240 1.99 -11.79 14.27
CA ILE A 240 2.71 -10.53 14.42
C ILE A 240 4.22 -10.78 14.31
N GLY A 241 5.00 -9.73 14.05
CA GLY A 241 6.47 -9.79 14.01
C GLY A 241 7.03 -10.30 12.69
N LYS A 242 6.24 -10.30 11.61
CA LYS A 242 6.73 -10.68 10.28
C LYS A 242 7.92 -9.82 9.86
N ASP A 243 7.81 -8.49 9.98
CA ASP A 243 8.88 -7.56 9.64
C ASP A 243 10.14 -7.79 10.49
N PHE A 244 9.95 -8.14 11.78
CA PHE A 244 11.05 -8.48 12.67
C PHE A 244 11.81 -9.72 12.17
N TYR A 245 11.11 -10.81 11.85
CA TYR A 245 11.73 -12.04 11.34
C TYR A 245 12.41 -11.83 9.99
N GLU A 246 11.83 -11.02 9.13
CA GLU A 246 12.38 -10.67 7.82
C GLU A 246 13.57 -9.69 7.91
N GLY A 247 13.80 -9.09 9.08
CA GLY A 247 14.87 -8.10 9.30
C GLY A 247 14.58 -6.73 8.68
N LYS A 248 13.31 -6.40 8.46
CA LYS A 248 12.89 -5.08 8.00
C LYS A 248 12.95 -4.09 9.16
N ILE A 249 13.71 -3.01 8.97
CA ILE A 249 13.80 -1.92 9.96
C ILE A 249 12.69 -0.93 9.66
N THR A 250 11.57 -1.11 10.35
CA THR A 250 10.38 -0.27 10.21
C THR A 250 10.25 0.76 11.33
N LEU A 251 9.31 1.68 11.22
CA LEU A 251 9.19 2.82 12.13
C LEU A 251 9.18 2.45 13.62
N PRO A 252 8.48 1.38 14.08
CA PRO A 252 8.53 0.98 15.46
C PRO A 252 9.96 0.68 15.96
N ILE A 253 10.75 -0.01 15.17
CA ILE A 253 12.15 -0.35 15.53
C ILE A 253 13.03 0.89 15.51
N ILE A 254 12.87 1.79 14.54
CA ILE A 254 13.63 3.04 14.44
C ILE A 254 13.41 3.91 15.68
N ILE A 255 12.15 4.15 16.04
CA ILE A 255 11.83 4.96 17.22
C ILE A 255 12.34 4.28 18.50
N LEU A 256 12.17 2.96 18.61
CA LEU A 256 12.66 2.20 19.74
C LEU A 256 14.18 2.32 19.88
N ASN A 257 14.93 2.11 18.81
CA ASN A 257 16.41 2.21 18.81
C ASN A 257 16.91 3.58 19.24
N GLN A 258 16.16 4.64 18.90
CA GLN A 258 16.51 6.02 19.31
C GLN A 258 16.28 6.29 20.80
N GLN A 259 15.29 5.64 21.43
CA GLN A 259 14.80 5.97 22.78
C GLN A 259 15.21 4.98 23.87
N CYS A 260 15.51 3.73 23.49
CA CYS A 260 15.85 2.70 24.47
C CYS A 260 17.21 2.92 25.13
N LYS A 261 17.42 2.33 26.31
CA LYS A 261 18.70 2.38 27.03
C LYS A 261 19.80 1.63 26.26
N SER A 262 21.08 1.95 26.56
CA SER A 262 22.23 1.33 25.88
C SER A 262 22.17 -0.19 25.85
N GLY A 263 21.97 -0.87 27.00
CA GLY A 263 21.91 -2.33 27.03
C GLY A 263 20.74 -2.92 26.22
N GLU A 264 19.58 -2.24 26.13
CA GLU A 264 18.47 -2.66 25.28
C GLU A 264 18.79 -2.46 23.79
N ARG A 265 19.52 -1.39 23.48
CA ARG A 265 20.00 -1.10 22.11
C ARG A 265 21.02 -2.15 21.65
N ASP A 266 21.92 -2.57 22.53
CA ASP A 266 22.91 -3.60 22.24
C ASP A 266 22.23 -4.95 21.95
N MET A 267 21.17 -5.29 22.72
CA MET A 267 20.34 -6.47 22.44
C MET A 267 19.63 -6.37 21.09
N LEU A 268 19.06 -5.22 20.73
CA LEU A 268 18.44 -5.04 19.41
C LEU A 268 19.45 -5.20 18.28
N LYS A 269 20.68 -4.62 18.43
CA LYS A 269 21.76 -4.82 17.47
C LYS A 269 22.12 -6.30 17.31
N GLU A 270 22.23 -7.02 18.42
CA GLU A 270 22.46 -8.45 18.39
C GLU A 270 21.35 -9.19 17.63
N PHE A 271 20.06 -8.91 17.93
CA PHE A 271 18.94 -9.58 17.25
C PHE A 271 18.92 -9.34 15.75
N PHE A 272 19.12 -8.09 15.31
CA PHE A 272 19.12 -7.75 13.88
C PHE A 272 20.41 -8.20 13.15
N SER A 273 21.48 -8.53 13.86
CA SER A 273 22.68 -9.16 13.27
C SER A 273 22.51 -10.66 13.00
N LYS A 274 21.55 -11.33 13.68
CA LYS A 274 21.28 -12.75 13.49
C LYS A 274 20.71 -13.04 12.10
N ARG A 275 21.14 -14.15 11.48
CA ARG A 275 20.53 -14.66 10.27
C ARG A 275 19.09 -15.12 10.50
N GLU A 276 18.83 -15.77 11.64
CA GLU A 276 17.52 -16.23 12.07
C GLU A 276 17.21 -15.68 13.45
N ARG A 277 16.03 -15.08 13.61
CA ARG A 277 15.54 -14.48 14.85
C ARG A 277 14.54 -15.41 15.50
N THR A 278 14.63 -15.53 16.84
CA THR A 278 13.80 -16.44 17.60
C THR A 278 12.53 -15.77 18.14
N GLU A 279 11.56 -16.57 18.58
CA GLU A 279 10.36 -16.07 19.26
C GLU A 279 10.72 -15.32 20.57
N ASN A 280 11.78 -15.71 21.26
CA ASN A 280 12.25 -15.01 22.45
C ASN A 280 12.81 -13.63 22.12
N ASP A 281 13.53 -13.48 21.00
CA ASP A 281 14.02 -12.19 20.51
C ASP A 281 12.84 -11.24 20.19
N LEU A 282 11.80 -11.75 19.51
CA LEU A 282 10.59 -10.99 19.25
C LEU A 282 9.86 -10.60 20.53
N LYS A 283 9.68 -11.55 21.46
CA LYS A 283 9.02 -11.29 22.74
C LYS A 283 9.71 -10.17 23.52
N TYR A 284 11.04 -10.24 23.64
CA TYR A 284 11.82 -9.18 24.26
C TYR A 284 11.61 -7.83 23.57
N THR A 285 11.66 -7.82 22.23
CA THR A 285 11.43 -6.60 21.44
C THR A 285 10.04 -6.01 21.68
N LEU A 286 8.99 -6.84 21.74
CA LEU A 286 7.62 -6.39 22.02
C LEU A 286 7.48 -5.83 23.44
N ASP A 287 8.16 -6.43 24.43
CA ASP A 287 8.13 -5.94 25.82
C ASP A 287 8.75 -4.53 25.93
N ILE A 288 9.87 -4.27 25.23
CA ILE A 288 10.46 -2.93 25.23
C ILE A 288 9.68 -1.94 24.35
N ILE A 289 9.07 -2.36 23.25
CA ILE A 289 8.13 -1.53 22.47
C ILE A 289 6.97 -1.05 23.37
N LYS A 290 6.41 -1.94 24.17
CA LYS A 290 5.36 -1.60 25.13
C LYS A 290 5.86 -0.68 26.24
N LYS A 291 7.05 -0.95 26.80
CA LYS A 291 7.69 -0.14 27.85
C LYS A 291 7.85 1.32 27.46
N TYR A 292 8.21 1.59 26.20
CA TYR A 292 8.46 2.95 25.68
C TYR A 292 7.25 3.56 24.95
N ASP A 293 6.09 2.91 24.98
CA ASP A 293 4.84 3.37 24.31
C ASP A 293 5.05 3.70 22.82
N ILE A 294 5.86 2.88 22.11
CA ILE A 294 6.29 3.11 20.74
C ILE A 294 5.12 3.09 19.77
N ILE A 295 4.16 2.18 19.95
CA ILE A 295 2.98 2.04 19.10
C ILE A 295 2.21 3.37 19.01
N LYS A 296 1.99 4.03 20.14
CA LYS A 296 1.30 5.33 20.18
C LYS A 296 2.09 6.43 19.46
N GLN A 297 3.43 6.39 19.55
CA GLN A 297 4.27 7.36 18.87
C GLN A 297 4.21 7.17 17.34
N CYS A 298 4.18 5.92 16.85
CA CYS A 298 3.99 5.61 15.43
C CYS A 298 2.65 6.14 14.92
N TYR A 299 1.56 5.93 15.65
CA TYR A 299 0.25 6.48 15.27
C TYR A 299 0.22 8.00 15.27
N LYS A 300 0.88 8.67 16.22
CA LYS A 300 1.01 10.13 16.21
C LYS A 300 1.73 10.65 14.95
N LYS A 301 2.72 9.90 14.45
CA LYS A 301 3.36 10.24 13.16
C LYS A 301 2.41 10.02 11.98
N ALA A 302 1.63 8.96 11.99
CA ALA A 302 0.62 8.70 10.97
C ALA A 302 -0.45 9.81 10.95
N ASP A 303 -0.87 10.35 12.10
CA ASP A 303 -1.81 11.48 12.21
C ASP A 303 -1.31 12.74 11.51
N HIS A 304 0.00 12.98 11.53
CA HIS A 304 0.59 14.09 10.77
C HIS A 304 0.33 13.94 9.26
N PHE A 305 0.57 12.76 8.71
CA PHE A 305 0.33 12.51 7.28
C PHE A 305 -1.16 12.51 6.91
N ILE A 306 -2.06 12.09 7.80
CA ILE A 306 -3.52 12.26 7.65
C ILE A 306 -3.87 13.74 7.50
N SER A 307 -3.32 14.58 8.35
CA SER A 307 -3.58 16.02 8.33
C SER A 307 -3.11 16.63 7.01
N LEU A 308 -1.93 16.23 6.51
CA LEU A 308 -1.40 16.66 5.21
C LEU A 308 -2.29 16.16 4.05
N ALA A 309 -2.72 14.89 4.07
CA ALA A 309 -3.63 14.35 3.07
C ALA A 309 -4.95 15.12 3.03
N SER A 310 -5.59 15.28 4.18
CA SER A 310 -6.84 16.04 4.29
C SER A 310 -6.71 17.49 3.81
N SER A 311 -5.61 18.16 4.16
CA SER A 311 -5.34 19.55 3.76
C SER A 311 -5.12 19.69 2.26
N SER A 312 -4.53 18.69 1.61
CA SER A 312 -4.33 18.69 0.15
C SER A 312 -5.65 18.79 -0.64
N LEU A 313 -6.76 18.35 -0.05
CA LEU A 313 -8.07 18.44 -0.68
C LEU A 313 -8.76 19.82 -0.51
N ASN A 314 -8.22 20.74 0.29
CA ASN A 314 -8.89 22.00 0.57
C ASN A 314 -9.07 22.90 -0.67
N ILE A 315 -8.20 22.75 -1.66
CA ILE A 315 -8.26 23.50 -2.93
C ILE A 315 -9.50 23.14 -3.78
N PHE A 316 -10.07 21.94 -3.60
CA PHE A 316 -11.25 21.50 -4.32
C PHE A 316 -12.52 22.11 -3.72
N GLU A 317 -13.52 22.39 -4.57
CA GLU A 317 -14.84 22.83 -4.14
C GLU A 317 -15.52 21.77 -3.26
N SER A 318 -16.46 22.21 -2.44
CA SER A 318 -17.26 21.33 -1.59
C SER A 318 -18.11 20.39 -2.46
N SER A 319 -17.95 19.09 -2.26
CA SER A 319 -18.71 18.05 -2.96
C SER A 319 -18.77 16.77 -2.14
N GLU A 320 -19.74 15.93 -2.44
CA GLU A 320 -19.84 14.59 -1.83
C GLU A 320 -18.54 13.80 -2.04
N GLN A 321 -17.98 13.82 -3.25
CA GLN A 321 -16.78 13.08 -3.59
C GLN A 321 -15.54 13.57 -2.80
N LYS A 322 -15.42 14.89 -2.58
CA LYS A 322 -14.39 15.46 -1.70
C LYS A 322 -14.54 14.95 -0.26
N ASN A 323 -15.77 14.91 0.24
CA ASN A 323 -16.03 14.43 1.60
C ASN A 323 -15.70 12.94 1.76
N ILE A 324 -16.03 12.11 0.77
CA ILE A 324 -15.68 10.68 0.75
C ILE A 324 -14.15 10.51 0.83
N LEU A 325 -13.39 11.21 -0.03
CA LEU A 325 -11.93 11.14 -0.01
C LEU A 325 -11.34 11.67 1.32
N LYS A 326 -11.93 12.73 1.88
CA LYS A 326 -11.50 13.28 3.16
C LYS A 326 -11.76 12.32 4.32
N ASN A 327 -12.91 11.66 4.35
CA ASN A 327 -13.24 10.66 5.38
C ASN A 327 -12.32 9.41 5.29
N LEU A 328 -11.86 9.06 4.09
CA LEU A 328 -10.95 7.92 3.90
C LEU A 328 -9.61 8.12 4.61
N THR A 329 -9.16 9.34 4.84
CA THR A 329 -7.87 9.58 5.52
C THR A 329 -7.86 9.03 6.95
N SER A 330 -8.97 9.11 7.67
CA SER A 330 -9.09 8.55 9.03
C SER A 330 -9.20 7.01 9.03
N PHE A 331 -9.69 6.39 7.93
CA PHE A 331 -9.77 4.93 7.79
C PHE A 331 -8.42 4.23 7.91
N SER A 332 -7.34 4.87 7.50
CA SER A 332 -6.00 4.24 7.43
C SER A 332 -5.42 3.87 8.80
N ILE A 333 -5.74 4.62 9.87
CA ILE A 333 -5.28 4.34 11.24
C ILE A 333 -6.29 3.47 12.00
N GLU A 334 -7.57 3.76 11.82
CA GLU A 334 -8.63 3.10 12.61
C GLU A 334 -8.84 1.61 12.22
N ARG A 335 -8.23 1.12 11.11
CA ARG A 335 -8.11 -0.32 10.76
C ARG A 335 -7.37 -1.13 11.83
N SER A 336 -6.74 -0.44 12.76
CA SER A 336 -5.87 -0.99 13.80
C SER A 336 -6.58 -1.40 15.07
N PHE A 337 -7.88 -1.16 15.19
CA PHE A 337 -8.70 -1.43 16.36
C PHE A 337 -9.79 -2.45 16.11
#